data_8c00a6f5ed74df5523db9c4c443c64c0
#
_entry.id   8c00a6f5ed74df5523db9c4c443c64c0
#
_cell.length_a   1.000
_cell.length_b   1.000
_cell.length_c   1.000
_cell.angle_alpha   90.00
_cell.angle_beta   90.00
_cell.angle_gamma   90.00
#
_symmetry.space_group_name_H-M   'P 1'
#
loop_
_entity.id
_entity.type
_entity.pdbx_description
1 polymer ?
#
loop_
_entity_poly.entity_id
_entity_poly.type
_entity_poly.pdbx_seq_one_letter_code
_entity_poly.pdbx_strand_id
1 'polypeptide(L)'
;MERMLTMDNKKFYELGLYEKSMPNTLSFREKLETVKATGFDFLEISIDETDEKLSRLEWTKEERQQLVNDMFETGVPIRSMCLSGHRKYPFGSHDEATRARSLEIMEKAIQLADDLGVRVIQLAGYDVYYEEGDAVTLDYFIQNLKKATEMASQKGILLGFETMETPFMNTVEKSIRFVELVKSPYLQVYPDSGNLMNASLEPGAKNVYEDIELGRGHIVAAHLKETIPGHYREIPFGTGQIDFKRMVDTFLSIGVNRFTGEFWYVGQENWLEDIKFANQFLRSHFPNK
;
A
#
# COMPACT_ATOMS: atom_id res chain seq x y z
N MET A 1 0.83 -36.85 -30.08
CA MET A 1 -0.25 -36.41 -29.17
C MET A 1 0.32 -35.24 -28.38
N GLU A 2 0.37 -34.06 -29.05
CA GLU A 2 0.89 -32.81 -28.49
C GLU A 2 -0.15 -32.26 -27.52
N ARG A 3 0.19 -32.26 -26.23
CA ARG A 3 -0.49 -31.38 -25.29
C ARG A 3 -0.04 -29.96 -25.60
N MET A 4 -0.84 -29.22 -26.37
CA MET A 4 -0.79 -27.77 -26.38
C MET A 4 -0.99 -27.30 -24.92
N LEU A 5 0.09 -26.88 -24.29
CA LEU A 5 0.02 -26.07 -23.10
C LEU A 5 -0.73 -24.79 -23.51
N THR A 6 -2.01 -24.72 -23.18
CA THR A 6 -2.74 -23.46 -23.20
C THR A 6 -2.00 -22.55 -22.22
N MET A 7 -1.25 -21.59 -22.75
CA MET A 7 -0.77 -20.46 -21.95
C MET A 7 -2.04 -19.77 -21.44
N ASP A 8 -2.37 -20.01 -20.16
CA ASP A 8 -3.37 -19.22 -19.46
C ASP A 8 -3.07 -17.75 -19.75
N ASN A 9 -4.10 -17.00 -20.15
CA ASN A 9 -4.03 -15.56 -20.40
C ASN A 9 -3.63 -14.85 -19.10
N LYS A 10 -2.33 -14.86 -18.79
CA LYS A 10 -1.80 -14.22 -17.58
C LYS A 10 -2.05 -12.72 -17.74
N LYS A 11 -2.95 -12.19 -16.93
CA LYS A 11 -3.19 -10.75 -16.90
C LYS A 11 -1.84 -10.05 -16.74
N PHE A 12 -1.59 -9.00 -17.52
CA PHE A 12 -0.34 -8.26 -17.46
C PHE A 12 -0.28 -7.30 -16.25
N TYR A 13 -1.36 -7.18 -15.48
CA TYR A 13 -1.45 -6.46 -14.22
C TYR A 13 -2.27 -7.24 -13.19
N GLU A 14 -2.05 -6.94 -11.91
CA GLU A 14 -2.86 -7.39 -10.79
C GLU A 14 -3.57 -6.20 -10.15
N LEU A 15 -4.85 -6.36 -9.78
CA LEU A 15 -5.65 -5.35 -9.07
C LEU A 15 -6.14 -5.95 -7.75
N GLY A 16 -5.61 -5.43 -6.63
CA GLY A 16 -5.97 -5.82 -5.28
C GLY A 16 -7.07 -4.96 -4.68
N LEU A 17 -7.67 -5.49 -3.62
CA LEU A 17 -8.61 -4.78 -2.77
C LEU A 17 -7.95 -4.44 -1.43
N TYR A 18 -8.04 -3.17 -1.02
CA TYR A 18 -7.61 -2.76 0.30
C TYR A 18 -8.55 -3.29 1.38
N GLU A 19 -8.02 -3.88 2.43
CA GLU A 19 -8.82 -4.53 3.48
C GLU A 19 -9.88 -3.63 4.09
N LYS A 20 -9.57 -2.34 4.27
CA LYS A 20 -10.49 -1.38 4.90
C LYS A 20 -11.71 -1.00 4.05
N SER A 21 -11.78 -1.48 2.80
CA SER A 21 -12.98 -1.37 1.96
C SER A 21 -14.13 -2.26 2.45
N MET A 22 -13.86 -3.14 3.40
CA MET A 22 -14.80 -4.13 3.94
C MET A 22 -15.08 -3.89 5.43
N PRO A 23 -16.26 -4.34 5.94
CA PRO A 23 -16.54 -4.32 7.36
C PRO A 23 -15.47 -5.04 8.19
N ASN A 24 -15.05 -4.44 9.31
CA ASN A 24 -14.07 -5.04 10.21
C ASN A 24 -14.62 -6.34 10.89
N THR A 25 -15.93 -6.52 10.92
CA THR A 25 -16.58 -7.69 11.49
C THR A 25 -16.40 -8.98 10.69
N LEU A 26 -15.98 -8.87 9.42
CA LEU A 26 -15.70 -10.03 8.57
C LEU A 26 -14.43 -10.74 9.02
N SER A 27 -14.47 -12.07 9.10
CA SER A 27 -13.28 -12.91 9.21
C SER A 27 -12.38 -12.76 7.98
N PHE A 28 -11.11 -13.15 8.08
CA PHE A 28 -10.23 -13.13 6.90
C PHE A 28 -10.71 -14.03 5.78
N ARG A 29 -11.29 -15.19 6.11
CA ARG A 29 -11.89 -16.06 5.11
C ARG A 29 -12.99 -15.35 4.32
N GLU A 30 -13.93 -14.70 5.01
CA GLU A 30 -15.01 -13.94 4.37
C GLU A 30 -14.48 -12.79 3.53
N LYS A 31 -13.42 -12.10 4.00
CA LYS A 31 -12.74 -11.05 3.21
C LYS A 31 -12.12 -11.60 1.93
N LEU A 32 -11.43 -12.75 1.99
CA LEU A 32 -10.85 -13.39 0.81
C LEU A 32 -11.92 -13.88 -0.16
N GLU A 33 -13.02 -14.47 0.34
CA GLU A 33 -14.16 -14.84 -0.47
C GLU A 33 -14.83 -13.63 -1.15
N THR A 34 -14.90 -12.49 -0.45
CA THR A 34 -15.38 -11.22 -1.01
C THR A 34 -14.48 -10.72 -2.13
N VAL A 35 -13.16 -10.72 -1.93
CA VAL A 35 -12.18 -10.37 -2.98
C VAL A 35 -12.43 -11.19 -4.24
N LYS A 36 -12.57 -12.52 -4.09
CA LYS A 36 -12.86 -13.44 -5.20
C LYS A 36 -14.18 -13.12 -5.88
N ALA A 37 -15.26 -12.98 -5.10
CA ALA A 37 -16.61 -12.76 -5.61
C ALA A 37 -16.77 -11.42 -6.34
N THR A 38 -15.96 -10.41 -5.97
CA THR A 38 -15.98 -9.07 -6.55
C THR A 38 -14.96 -8.87 -7.67
N GLY A 39 -14.16 -9.91 -8.00
CA GLY A 39 -13.27 -9.92 -9.16
C GLY A 39 -11.92 -9.25 -8.96
N PHE A 40 -11.54 -8.91 -7.74
CA PHE A 40 -10.17 -8.50 -7.42
C PHE A 40 -9.21 -9.71 -7.43
N ASP A 41 -7.92 -9.46 -7.63
CA ASP A 41 -6.93 -10.52 -7.80
C ASP A 41 -6.25 -10.92 -6.48
N PHE A 42 -6.20 -10.01 -5.51
CA PHE A 42 -5.56 -10.23 -4.19
C PHE A 42 -6.13 -9.30 -3.12
N LEU A 43 -5.83 -9.60 -1.87
CA LEU A 43 -6.10 -8.73 -0.73
C LEU A 43 -4.81 -8.01 -0.29
N GLU A 44 -4.92 -6.72 0.05
CA GLU A 44 -3.91 -5.99 0.80
C GLU A 44 -4.35 -5.91 2.27
N ILE A 45 -3.55 -6.53 3.15
CA ILE A 45 -3.81 -6.52 4.60
C ILE A 45 -3.40 -5.19 5.21
N SER A 46 -4.16 -4.70 6.19
CA SER A 46 -3.89 -3.45 6.90
C SER A 46 -3.41 -3.70 8.33
N ILE A 47 -2.30 -3.08 8.69
CA ILE A 47 -1.81 -2.95 10.07
C ILE A 47 -1.73 -1.45 10.37
N ASP A 48 -2.80 -0.89 10.94
CA ASP A 48 -2.85 0.51 11.31
C ASP A 48 -2.54 0.75 12.80
N GLU A 49 -2.68 1.99 13.23
CA GLU A 49 -2.36 2.44 14.59
C GLU A 49 -3.33 2.01 15.69
N THR A 50 -4.45 1.36 15.33
CA THR A 50 -5.41 0.84 16.31
C THR A 50 -4.86 -0.39 17.03
N ASP A 51 -5.22 -0.55 18.29
CA ASP A 51 -4.79 -1.72 19.08
C ASP A 51 -5.28 -3.03 18.45
N GLU A 52 -6.48 -3.02 17.83
CA GLU A 52 -7.01 -4.17 17.09
C GLU A 52 -6.10 -4.59 15.94
N LYS A 53 -5.67 -3.65 15.09
CA LYS A 53 -4.82 -3.96 13.94
C LYS A 53 -3.38 -4.27 14.36
N LEU A 54 -2.85 -3.57 15.37
CA LEU A 54 -1.52 -3.84 15.92
C LEU A 54 -1.46 -5.21 16.61
N SER A 55 -2.55 -5.71 17.22
CA SER A 55 -2.56 -7.04 17.84
C SER A 55 -2.32 -8.18 16.84
N ARG A 56 -2.56 -7.96 15.55
CA ARG A 56 -2.25 -8.94 14.48
C ARG A 56 -0.76 -9.28 14.39
N LEU A 57 0.10 -8.38 14.82
CA LEU A 57 1.54 -8.61 14.88
C LEU A 57 1.91 -9.66 15.94
N GLU A 58 0.99 -9.91 16.90
CA GLU A 58 1.14 -10.90 17.98
C GLU A 58 0.43 -12.24 17.68
N TRP A 59 -0.14 -12.41 16.48
CA TRP A 59 -0.79 -13.65 16.10
C TRP A 59 0.14 -14.85 16.30
N THR A 60 -0.42 -15.90 16.85
CA THR A 60 0.25 -17.19 17.03
C THR A 60 0.60 -17.81 15.68
N LYS A 61 1.46 -18.81 15.72
CA LYS A 61 1.79 -19.58 14.52
C LYS A 61 0.55 -20.26 13.90
N GLU A 62 -0.35 -20.72 14.75
CA GLU A 62 -1.60 -21.39 14.36
C GLU A 62 -2.55 -20.42 13.65
N GLU A 63 -2.70 -19.18 14.15
CA GLU A 63 -3.51 -18.14 13.50
C GLU A 63 -2.95 -17.75 12.14
N ARG A 64 -1.62 -17.57 12.04
CA ARG A 64 -0.95 -17.30 10.75
C ARG A 64 -1.12 -18.44 9.76
N GLN A 65 -0.97 -19.68 10.23
CA GLN A 65 -1.17 -20.88 9.41
C GLN A 65 -2.61 -21.00 8.94
N GLN A 66 -3.59 -20.66 9.78
CA GLN A 66 -5.00 -20.65 9.38
C GLN A 66 -5.25 -19.67 8.24
N LEU A 67 -4.68 -18.46 8.33
CA LEU A 67 -4.81 -17.47 7.25
C LEU A 67 -4.15 -17.95 5.95
N VAL A 68 -3.00 -18.63 6.03
CA VAL A 68 -2.36 -19.25 4.87
C VAL A 68 -3.26 -20.34 4.26
N ASN A 69 -3.89 -21.17 5.08
CA ASN A 69 -4.84 -22.18 4.60
C ASN A 69 -6.05 -21.51 3.91
N ASP A 70 -6.60 -20.45 4.50
CA ASP A 70 -7.72 -19.70 3.90
C ASP A 70 -7.34 -19.11 2.53
N MET A 71 -6.12 -18.60 2.36
CA MET A 71 -5.61 -18.16 1.06
C MET A 71 -5.55 -19.29 0.04
N PHE A 72 -5.09 -20.48 0.44
CA PHE A 72 -5.03 -21.66 -0.44
C PHE A 72 -6.43 -22.15 -0.83
N GLU A 73 -7.34 -22.26 0.12
CA GLU A 73 -8.71 -22.78 -0.11
C GLU A 73 -9.54 -21.82 -0.95
N THR A 74 -9.43 -20.51 -0.74
CA THR A 74 -10.12 -19.50 -1.54
C THR A 74 -9.48 -19.29 -2.90
N GLY A 75 -8.17 -19.56 -3.01
CA GLY A 75 -7.35 -19.25 -4.18
C GLY A 75 -7.03 -17.75 -4.30
N VAL A 76 -7.22 -16.97 -3.23
CA VAL A 76 -6.93 -15.52 -3.19
C VAL A 76 -5.72 -15.27 -2.30
N PRO A 77 -4.61 -14.77 -2.84
CA PRO A 77 -3.44 -14.43 -2.04
C PRO A 77 -3.58 -13.08 -1.33
N ILE A 78 -2.82 -12.90 -0.24
CA ILE A 78 -2.46 -11.58 0.29
C ILE A 78 -1.11 -11.23 -0.35
N ARG A 79 -1.01 -10.09 -1.07
CA ARG A 79 0.19 -9.72 -1.84
C ARG A 79 0.99 -8.59 -1.21
N SER A 80 0.33 -7.72 -0.47
CA SER A 80 0.93 -6.55 0.18
C SER A 80 0.33 -6.31 1.56
N MET A 81 1.07 -5.57 2.36
CA MET A 81 0.68 -5.13 3.69
C MET A 81 0.80 -3.60 3.75
N CYS A 82 -0.29 -2.90 4.05
CA CYS A 82 -0.27 -1.49 4.37
C CYS A 82 0.03 -1.31 5.86
N LEU A 83 1.24 -0.83 6.18
CA LEU A 83 1.71 -0.65 7.56
C LEU A 83 1.63 0.82 7.95
N SER A 84 0.45 1.28 8.35
CA SER A 84 0.23 2.66 8.81
C SER A 84 0.27 2.82 10.34
N GLY A 85 0.64 1.78 11.09
CA GLY A 85 0.88 1.83 12.54
C GLY A 85 1.96 2.83 12.94
N HIS A 86 2.88 3.14 12.02
CA HIS A 86 3.91 4.17 12.19
C HIS A 86 3.36 5.60 12.24
N ARG A 87 2.06 5.83 12.02
CA ARG A 87 1.44 7.12 12.29
C ARG A 87 1.50 7.46 13.79
N LYS A 88 1.15 6.50 14.65
CA LYS A 88 1.21 6.63 16.12
C LYS A 88 2.62 6.41 16.68
N TYR A 89 3.41 5.57 16.04
CA TYR A 89 4.76 5.20 16.46
C TYR A 89 5.77 5.47 15.33
N PRO A 90 6.04 6.75 15.00
CA PRO A 90 6.90 7.09 13.86
C PRO A 90 8.38 6.82 14.14
N PHE A 91 9.13 6.54 13.09
CA PHE A 91 10.57 6.31 13.15
C PHE A 91 11.36 7.53 13.63
N GLY A 92 10.84 8.74 13.40
CA GLY A 92 11.52 9.99 13.69
C GLY A 92 11.14 10.64 15.02
N SER A 93 10.21 10.08 15.81
CA SER A 93 9.74 10.72 17.04
C SER A 93 10.87 11.21 17.94
N HIS A 94 10.67 12.35 18.62
CA HIS A 94 11.58 12.80 19.67
C HIS A 94 11.59 11.85 20.86
N ASP A 95 10.49 11.13 21.13
CA ASP A 95 10.41 10.15 22.20
C ASP A 95 11.13 8.84 21.84
N GLU A 96 12.12 8.48 22.65
CA GLU A 96 12.91 7.26 22.44
C GLU A 96 12.08 5.98 22.55
N ALA A 97 11.10 5.93 23.44
CA ALA A 97 10.24 4.76 23.62
C ALA A 97 9.34 4.55 22.38
N THR A 98 8.84 5.63 21.79
CA THR A 98 8.09 5.61 20.55
C THR A 98 8.95 5.11 19.38
N ARG A 99 10.21 5.57 19.25
CA ARG A 99 11.15 5.06 18.24
C ARG A 99 11.47 3.58 18.43
N ALA A 100 11.68 3.14 19.67
CA ALA A 100 11.91 1.72 19.97
C ALA A 100 10.69 0.87 19.56
N ARG A 101 9.47 1.34 19.90
CA ARG A 101 8.23 0.67 19.50
C ARG A 101 8.05 0.64 17.99
N SER A 102 8.46 1.68 17.27
CA SER A 102 8.38 1.70 15.80
C SER A 102 9.22 0.60 15.16
N LEU A 103 10.42 0.36 15.65
CA LEU A 103 11.29 -0.73 15.17
C LEU A 103 10.75 -2.11 15.54
N GLU A 104 10.17 -2.27 16.73
CA GLU A 104 9.50 -3.51 17.14
C GLU A 104 8.30 -3.81 16.22
N ILE A 105 7.48 -2.82 15.91
CA ILE A 105 6.36 -2.94 14.95
C ILE A 105 6.89 -3.39 13.59
N MET A 106 7.98 -2.80 13.11
CA MET A 106 8.58 -3.17 11.83
C MET A 106 9.09 -4.61 11.83
N GLU A 107 9.83 -5.03 12.84
CA GLU A 107 10.34 -6.39 12.97
C GLU A 107 9.21 -7.42 12.94
N LYS A 108 8.15 -7.19 13.73
CA LYS A 108 6.97 -8.07 13.77
C LYS A 108 6.17 -8.05 12.46
N ALA A 109 6.05 -6.90 11.81
CA ALA A 109 5.40 -6.79 10.50
C ALA A 109 6.17 -7.56 9.41
N ILE A 110 7.51 -7.48 9.42
CA ILE A 110 8.36 -8.26 8.54
C ILE A 110 8.19 -9.77 8.81
N GLN A 111 8.15 -10.18 10.08
CA GLN A 111 7.94 -11.59 10.42
C GLN A 111 6.54 -12.07 9.99
N LEU A 112 5.50 -11.27 10.23
CA LEU A 112 4.14 -11.59 9.77
C LEU A 112 4.08 -11.68 8.23
N ALA A 113 4.71 -10.75 7.54
CA ALA A 113 4.77 -10.76 6.07
C ALA A 113 5.47 -12.02 5.54
N ASP A 114 6.59 -12.43 6.16
CA ASP A 114 7.31 -13.65 5.80
C ASP A 114 6.46 -14.91 6.00
N ASP A 115 5.80 -15.03 7.15
CA ASP A 115 4.92 -16.16 7.48
C ASP A 115 3.71 -16.28 6.55
N LEU A 116 3.15 -15.15 6.10
CA LEU A 116 2.03 -15.11 5.15
C LEU A 116 2.45 -15.18 3.68
N GLY A 117 3.74 -15.15 3.37
CA GLY A 117 4.23 -15.10 1.99
C GLY A 117 4.08 -13.72 1.31
N VAL A 118 3.80 -12.68 2.07
CA VAL A 118 3.75 -11.27 1.60
C VAL A 118 5.18 -10.80 1.33
N ARG A 119 5.39 -10.11 0.20
CA ARG A 119 6.74 -9.66 -0.20
C ARG A 119 6.85 -8.13 -0.38
N VAL A 120 5.77 -7.41 -0.13
CA VAL A 120 5.77 -5.94 -0.17
C VAL A 120 5.07 -5.40 1.08
N ILE A 121 5.75 -4.55 1.83
CA ILE A 121 5.17 -3.76 2.93
C ILE A 121 5.17 -2.30 2.48
N GLN A 122 3.98 -1.71 2.39
CA GLN A 122 3.82 -0.28 2.18
C GLN A 122 4.08 0.44 3.51
N LEU A 123 4.98 1.41 3.49
CA LEU A 123 5.31 2.26 4.63
C LEU A 123 4.64 3.62 4.51
N ALA A 124 4.04 4.10 5.58
CA ALA A 124 3.60 5.48 5.64
C ALA A 124 4.79 6.45 5.58
N GLY A 125 4.76 7.39 4.65
CA GLY A 125 5.83 8.36 4.39
C GLY A 125 5.80 9.53 5.37
N TYR A 126 6.03 9.27 6.66
CA TYR A 126 6.16 10.30 7.70
C TYR A 126 7.48 10.14 8.43
N ASP A 127 8.14 11.27 8.76
CA ASP A 127 9.14 11.28 9.84
C ASP A 127 8.44 11.25 11.20
N VAL A 128 7.44 12.10 11.38
CA VAL A 128 6.51 12.19 12.52
C VAL A 128 5.11 12.53 12.00
N TYR A 129 4.07 12.36 12.82
CA TYR A 129 2.70 12.69 12.41
C TYR A 129 1.93 13.53 13.44
N TYR A 130 1.97 13.16 14.73
CA TYR A 130 1.26 13.88 15.81
C TYR A 130 2.15 14.85 16.58
N GLU A 131 3.36 15.07 16.12
CA GLU A 131 4.32 16.03 16.64
C GLU A 131 4.93 16.85 15.50
N GLU A 132 5.60 17.95 15.82
CA GLU A 132 6.28 18.76 14.79
C GLU A 132 7.61 18.11 14.40
N GLY A 133 7.83 18.00 13.09
CA GLY A 133 9.08 17.51 12.54
C GLY A 133 10.16 18.59 12.46
N ASP A 134 11.40 18.19 12.67
CA ASP A 134 12.57 19.05 12.57
C ASP A 134 13.79 18.28 12.03
N ALA A 135 14.98 18.88 12.09
CA ALA A 135 16.21 18.23 11.65
C ALA A 135 16.57 16.99 12.49
N VAL A 136 16.14 16.94 13.74
CA VAL A 136 16.40 15.80 14.65
C VAL A 136 15.48 14.65 14.33
N THR A 137 14.18 14.92 14.09
CA THR A 137 13.21 13.89 13.68
C THR A 137 13.59 13.28 12.33
N LEU A 138 14.06 14.12 11.40
CA LEU A 138 14.56 13.66 10.11
C LEU A 138 15.77 12.73 10.26
N ASP A 139 16.73 13.06 11.13
CA ASP A 139 17.90 12.22 11.36
C ASP A 139 17.51 10.88 11.99
N TYR A 140 16.65 10.87 13.00
CA TYR A 140 16.13 9.65 13.60
C TYR A 140 15.35 8.80 12.57
N PHE A 141 14.53 9.43 11.75
CA PHE A 141 13.81 8.75 10.66
C PHE A 141 14.78 8.04 9.73
N ILE A 142 15.82 8.74 9.25
CA ILE A 142 16.82 8.16 8.33
C ILE A 142 17.56 6.98 8.98
N GLN A 143 17.97 7.10 10.25
CA GLN A 143 18.67 6.04 10.97
C GLN A 143 17.79 4.79 11.12
N ASN A 144 16.53 4.98 11.53
CA ASN A 144 15.61 3.85 11.77
C ASN A 144 15.10 3.25 10.46
N LEU A 145 14.94 4.06 9.41
CA LEU A 145 14.63 3.58 8.05
C LEU A 145 15.73 2.65 7.52
N LYS A 146 17.00 2.98 7.73
CA LYS A 146 18.13 2.10 7.35
C LYS A 146 18.06 0.76 8.06
N LYS A 147 17.81 0.76 9.39
CA LYS A 147 17.64 -0.46 10.18
C LYS A 147 16.45 -1.30 9.69
N ALA A 148 15.29 -0.64 9.46
CA ALA A 148 14.09 -1.28 8.93
C ALA A 148 14.34 -1.95 7.56
N THR A 149 15.05 -1.24 6.67
CA THR A 149 15.39 -1.75 5.34
C THR A 149 16.35 -2.94 5.42
N GLU A 150 17.32 -2.91 6.33
CA GLU A 150 18.23 -4.04 6.57
C GLU A 150 17.46 -5.27 7.07
N MET A 151 16.59 -5.12 8.08
CA MET A 151 15.74 -6.20 8.57
C MET A 151 14.88 -6.81 7.45
N ALA A 152 14.24 -5.98 6.63
CA ALA A 152 13.42 -6.43 5.51
C ALA A 152 14.23 -7.19 4.45
N SER A 153 15.44 -6.73 4.17
CA SER A 153 16.36 -7.35 3.19
C SER A 153 16.72 -8.79 3.55
N GLN A 154 16.89 -9.08 4.84
CA GLN A 154 17.22 -10.41 5.35
C GLN A 154 16.10 -11.44 5.09
N LYS A 155 14.86 -10.97 4.91
CA LYS A 155 13.67 -11.78 4.62
C LYS A 155 13.22 -11.70 3.15
N GLY A 156 13.92 -10.93 2.32
CA GLY A 156 13.53 -10.71 0.93
C GLY A 156 12.21 -9.96 0.77
N ILE A 157 11.91 -9.04 1.71
CA ILE A 157 10.71 -8.21 1.71
C ILE A 157 11.07 -6.80 1.25
N LEU A 158 10.32 -6.28 0.29
CA LEU A 158 10.44 -4.90 -0.20
C LEU A 158 9.64 -3.96 0.71
N LEU A 159 10.26 -2.87 1.10
CA LEU A 159 9.57 -1.74 1.72
C LEU A 159 9.27 -0.70 0.63
N GLY A 160 8.03 -0.25 0.56
CA GLY A 160 7.60 0.77 -0.42
C GLY A 160 6.98 1.98 0.27
N PHE A 161 7.54 3.18 0.05
CA PHE A 161 6.94 4.39 0.60
C PHE A 161 5.59 4.70 -0.04
N GLU A 162 4.55 4.85 0.78
CA GLU A 162 3.35 5.56 0.38
C GLU A 162 3.63 7.06 0.33
N THR A 163 3.23 7.70 -0.77
CA THR A 163 3.14 9.16 -0.80
C THR A 163 1.93 9.62 0.01
N MET A 164 2.16 10.52 0.97
CA MET A 164 1.18 10.85 1.99
C MET A 164 0.58 12.26 1.80
N GLU A 165 -0.39 12.60 2.66
CA GLU A 165 -1.03 13.91 2.69
C GLU A 165 -0.14 15.04 3.26
N THR A 166 0.98 14.70 3.90
CA THR A 166 1.87 15.67 4.54
C THR A 166 2.98 16.12 3.60
N PRO A 167 3.48 17.36 3.72
CA PRO A 167 4.56 17.89 2.89
C PRO A 167 5.88 17.12 2.98
N PHE A 168 6.06 16.28 4.00
CA PHE A 168 7.28 15.50 4.19
C PHE A 168 7.53 14.54 3.01
N MET A 169 6.52 13.77 2.60
CA MET A 169 6.63 12.78 1.52
C MET A 169 5.35 12.70 0.68
N ASN A 170 4.89 13.82 0.13
CA ASN A 170 3.68 13.87 -0.70
C ASN A 170 3.94 13.72 -2.21
N THR A 171 5.19 13.52 -2.63
CA THR A 171 5.57 13.33 -4.04
C THR A 171 6.50 12.14 -4.23
N VAL A 172 6.53 11.58 -5.43
CA VAL A 172 7.49 10.53 -5.81
C VAL A 172 8.92 11.06 -5.75
N GLU A 173 9.16 12.29 -6.18
CA GLU A 173 10.49 12.92 -6.10
C GLU A 173 11.05 12.91 -4.67
N LYS A 174 10.20 13.24 -3.67
CA LYS A 174 10.63 13.22 -2.27
C LYS A 174 10.94 11.81 -1.78
N SER A 175 10.12 10.83 -2.16
CA SER A 175 10.34 9.42 -1.82
C SER A 175 11.65 8.89 -2.41
N ILE A 176 11.95 9.21 -3.67
CA ILE A 176 13.19 8.79 -4.36
C ILE A 176 14.44 9.31 -3.65
N ARG A 177 14.41 10.51 -3.06
CA ARG A 177 15.56 11.03 -2.29
C ARG A 177 15.93 10.10 -1.13
N PHE A 178 14.95 9.49 -0.44
CA PHE A 178 15.23 8.51 0.62
C PHE A 178 15.69 7.17 0.06
N VAL A 179 15.13 6.72 -1.06
CA VAL A 179 15.62 5.51 -1.76
C VAL A 179 17.10 5.65 -2.12
N GLU A 180 17.47 6.77 -2.72
CA GLU A 180 18.86 7.07 -3.09
C GLU A 180 19.79 7.23 -1.88
N LEU A 181 19.28 7.76 -0.76
CA LEU A 181 20.05 7.94 0.47
C LEU A 181 20.33 6.60 1.17
N VAL A 182 19.35 5.69 1.19
CA VAL A 182 19.49 4.36 1.81
C VAL A 182 20.29 3.41 0.92
N LYS A 183 20.17 3.53 -0.39
CA LYS A 183 20.91 2.74 -1.41
C LYS A 183 20.71 1.23 -1.26
N SER A 184 19.49 0.81 -0.97
CA SER A 184 19.12 -0.61 -0.89
C SER A 184 18.04 -0.94 -1.92
N PRO A 185 18.16 -2.07 -2.65
CA PRO A 185 17.10 -2.50 -3.55
C PRO A 185 15.81 -2.90 -2.80
N TYR A 186 15.87 -3.06 -1.49
CA TYR A 186 14.73 -3.39 -0.64
C TYR A 186 13.95 -2.18 -0.14
N LEU A 187 14.37 -0.94 -0.46
CA LEU A 187 13.59 0.28 -0.23
C LEU A 187 13.19 0.88 -1.57
N GLN A 188 11.90 1.03 -1.78
CA GLN A 188 11.30 1.46 -3.02
C GLN A 188 10.12 2.41 -2.74
N VAL A 189 9.31 2.72 -3.75
CA VAL A 189 8.14 3.59 -3.66
C VAL A 189 6.87 2.80 -3.96
N TYR A 190 5.81 3.09 -3.22
CA TYR A 190 4.47 2.54 -3.40
C TYR A 190 3.46 3.72 -3.34
N PRO A 191 3.40 4.57 -4.37
CA PRO A 191 2.67 5.82 -4.31
C PRO A 191 1.16 5.62 -4.32
N ASP A 192 0.44 6.63 -3.77
CA ASP A 192 -1.00 6.74 -3.85
C ASP A 192 -1.41 7.83 -4.86
N SER A 193 -2.25 7.46 -5.83
CA SER A 193 -2.67 8.35 -6.91
C SER A 193 -3.42 9.59 -6.44
N GLY A 194 -4.24 9.46 -5.39
CA GLY A 194 -5.04 10.55 -4.85
C GLY A 194 -4.18 11.55 -4.06
N ASN A 195 -3.26 11.05 -3.24
CA ASN A 195 -2.32 11.89 -2.50
C ASN A 195 -1.42 12.68 -3.46
N LEU A 196 -0.88 12.02 -4.49
CA LEU A 196 -0.08 12.68 -5.54
C LEU A 196 -0.87 13.74 -6.29
N MET A 197 -2.14 13.47 -6.63
CA MET A 197 -2.97 14.46 -7.32
C MET A 197 -3.17 15.71 -6.47
N ASN A 198 -3.49 15.56 -5.18
CA ASN A 198 -3.62 16.70 -4.28
C ASN A 198 -2.29 17.47 -4.11
N ALA A 199 -1.16 16.76 -3.99
CA ALA A 199 0.15 17.41 -3.93
C ALA A 199 0.48 18.20 -5.19
N SER A 200 0.04 17.74 -6.37
CA SER A 200 0.26 18.44 -7.64
C SER A 200 -0.51 19.77 -7.78
N LEU A 201 -1.48 20.03 -6.88
CA LEU A 201 -2.22 21.30 -6.83
C LEU A 201 -1.49 22.38 -6.02
N GLU A 202 -0.43 22.04 -5.30
CA GLU A 202 0.36 23.01 -4.53
C GLU A 202 1.09 23.98 -5.48
N PRO A 203 1.24 25.26 -5.09
CA PRO A 203 1.96 26.23 -5.91
C PRO A 203 3.40 25.79 -6.19
N GLY A 204 3.76 25.72 -7.47
CA GLY A 204 5.10 25.30 -7.91
C GLY A 204 5.33 23.79 -7.93
N ALA A 205 4.32 22.99 -7.64
CA ALA A 205 4.41 21.54 -7.76
C ALA A 205 4.57 21.10 -9.23
N LYS A 206 5.23 19.96 -9.41
CA LYS A 206 5.27 19.30 -10.73
C LYS A 206 3.89 18.74 -11.10
N ASN A 207 3.70 18.55 -12.40
CA ASN A 207 2.57 17.76 -12.87
C ASN A 207 2.64 16.34 -12.29
N VAL A 208 1.51 15.78 -11.84
CA VAL A 208 1.46 14.47 -11.18
C VAL A 208 2.06 13.35 -12.05
N TYR A 209 1.86 13.38 -13.35
CA TYR A 209 2.36 12.35 -14.26
C TYR A 209 3.88 12.45 -14.45
N GLU A 210 4.42 13.67 -14.49
CA GLU A 210 5.86 13.91 -14.52
C GLU A 210 6.54 13.47 -13.22
N ASP A 211 5.89 13.70 -12.07
CA ASP A 211 6.40 13.24 -10.78
C ASP A 211 6.43 11.70 -10.70
N ILE A 212 5.39 11.01 -11.18
CA ILE A 212 5.35 9.55 -11.26
C ILE A 212 6.49 9.01 -12.13
N GLU A 213 6.80 9.65 -13.26
CA GLU A 213 7.89 9.22 -14.15
C GLU A 213 9.27 9.27 -13.50
N LEU A 214 9.50 10.13 -12.50
CA LEU A 214 10.74 10.15 -11.71
C LEU A 214 10.97 8.85 -10.94
N GLY A 215 9.89 8.11 -10.64
CA GLY A 215 9.93 6.82 -9.97
C GLY A 215 10.22 5.63 -10.88
N ARG A 216 10.53 5.82 -12.16
CA ARG A 216 10.81 4.72 -13.12
C ARG A 216 11.89 3.77 -12.59
N GLY A 217 11.53 2.49 -12.46
CA GLY A 217 12.40 1.45 -11.92
C GLY A 217 12.41 1.36 -10.38
N HIS A 218 11.68 2.24 -9.69
CA HIS A 218 11.60 2.30 -8.24
C HIS A 218 10.18 2.17 -7.67
N ILE A 219 9.15 2.10 -8.51
CA ILE A 219 7.78 1.91 -8.04
C ILE A 219 7.42 0.43 -8.10
N VAL A 220 7.12 -0.18 -6.95
CA VAL A 220 6.83 -1.62 -6.82
C VAL A 220 5.35 -1.96 -6.96
N ALA A 221 4.47 -1.03 -6.63
CA ALA A 221 3.03 -1.09 -6.76
C ALA A 221 2.45 0.32 -6.62
N ALA A 222 1.13 0.52 -6.81
CA ALA A 222 0.48 1.80 -6.61
C ALA A 222 -0.93 1.65 -6.02
N HIS A 223 -1.32 2.54 -5.12
CA HIS A 223 -2.72 2.73 -4.73
C HIS A 223 -3.45 3.54 -5.80
N LEU A 224 -4.63 3.08 -6.15
CA LEU A 224 -5.61 3.81 -6.94
C LEU A 224 -6.70 4.28 -5.99
N LYS A 225 -6.74 5.57 -5.74
CA LYS A 225 -7.64 6.24 -4.82
C LYS A 225 -8.25 7.46 -5.47
N GLU A 226 -9.54 7.70 -5.22
CA GLU A 226 -10.22 8.92 -5.65
C GLU A 226 -10.03 10.02 -4.63
N THR A 227 -9.93 11.26 -5.08
CA THR A 227 -9.85 12.46 -4.24
C THR A 227 -10.52 13.65 -4.91
N ILE A 228 -10.79 14.69 -4.11
CA ILE A 228 -11.09 16.04 -4.58
C ILE A 228 -10.09 17.02 -3.94
N PRO A 229 -9.94 18.26 -4.44
CA PRO A 229 -8.98 19.21 -3.89
C PRO A 229 -9.09 19.37 -2.37
N GLY A 230 -8.00 19.08 -1.65
CA GLY A 230 -7.92 19.18 -0.19
C GLY A 230 -8.62 18.06 0.60
N HIS A 231 -9.23 17.07 -0.07
CA HIS A 231 -9.88 15.93 0.58
C HIS A 231 -9.26 14.61 0.08
N TYR A 232 -8.74 13.81 0.99
CA TYR A 232 -7.87 12.66 0.71
C TYR A 232 -8.56 11.31 0.87
N ARG A 233 -9.77 11.25 1.45
CA ARG A 233 -10.43 9.99 1.81
C ARG A 233 -11.92 10.05 1.55
N GLU A 234 -12.54 8.86 1.46
CA GLU A 234 -13.98 8.67 1.41
C GLU A 234 -14.67 9.33 0.19
N ILE A 235 -13.92 9.54 -0.89
CA ILE A 235 -14.46 10.01 -2.16
C ILE A 235 -14.77 8.79 -3.03
N PRO A 236 -16.02 8.58 -3.46
CA PRO A 236 -16.37 7.45 -4.31
C PRO A 236 -15.67 7.53 -5.68
N PHE A 237 -15.23 6.40 -6.21
CA PHE A 237 -14.61 6.35 -7.54
C PHE A 237 -15.48 6.98 -8.62
N GLY A 238 -14.87 7.79 -9.48
CA GLY A 238 -15.51 8.48 -10.59
C GLY A 238 -16.26 9.76 -10.21
N THR A 239 -16.22 10.18 -8.94
CA THR A 239 -16.86 11.43 -8.49
C THR A 239 -15.86 12.53 -8.15
N GLY A 240 -14.57 12.27 -8.28
CA GLY A 240 -13.51 13.18 -7.90
C GLY A 240 -12.76 13.80 -9.08
N GLN A 241 -11.45 13.98 -8.91
CA GLN A 241 -10.59 14.70 -9.84
C GLN A 241 -9.59 13.83 -10.59
N ILE A 242 -9.55 12.51 -10.31
CA ILE A 242 -8.53 11.63 -10.88
C ILE A 242 -8.89 11.23 -12.30
N ASP A 243 -8.02 11.54 -13.26
CA ASP A 243 -8.04 10.90 -14.58
C ASP A 243 -7.43 9.50 -14.47
N PHE A 244 -8.24 8.50 -14.07
CA PHE A 244 -7.78 7.13 -13.86
C PHE A 244 -7.18 6.51 -15.13
N LYS A 245 -7.70 6.84 -16.30
CA LYS A 245 -7.13 6.30 -17.54
C LYS A 245 -5.71 6.75 -17.74
N ARG A 246 -5.46 8.05 -17.62
CA ARG A 246 -4.12 8.62 -17.74
C ARG A 246 -3.21 8.18 -16.60
N MET A 247 -3.74 8.08 -15.38
CA MET A 247 -2.99 7.60 -14.21
C MET A 247 -2.48 6.17 -14.40
N VAL A 248 -3.36 5.26 -14.78
CA VAL A 248 -3.03 3.86 -15.07
C VAL A 248 -2.03 3.76 -16.23
N ASP A 249 -2.26 4.48 -17.33
CA ASP A 249 -1.36 4.47 -18.48
C ASP A 249 0.05 4.96 -18.08
N THR A 250 0.15 5.99 -17.25
CA THR A 250 1.44 6.50 -16.76
C THR A 250 2.18 5.44 -15.94
N PHE A 251 1.51 4.83 -14.96
CA PHE A 251 2.12 3.75 -14.16
C PHE A 251 2.54 2.55 -15.02
N LEU A 252 1.70 2.10 -15.94
CA LEU A 252 2.01 0.99 -16.84
C LEU A 252 3.21 1.32 -17.75
N SER A 253 3.32 2.57 -18.24
CA SER A 253 4.42 3.00 -19.11
C SER A 253 5.79 2.92 -18.48
N ILE A 254 5.85 2.97 -17.14
CA ILE A 254 7.09 2.85 -16.35
C ILE A 254 7.29 1.45 -15.75
N GLY A 255 6.41 0.49 -16.10
CA GLY A 255 6.55 -0.92 -15.71
C GLY A 255 5.82 -1.32 -14.44
N VAL A 256 5.03 -0.45 -13.83
CA VAL A 256 4.18 -0.80 -12.68
C VAL A 256 3.02 -1.66 -13.16
N ASN A 257 2.85 -2.82 -12.56
CA ASN A 257 1.81 -3.79 -12.95
C ASN A 257 1.02 -4.36 -11.77
N ARG A 258 1.23 -3.83 -10.55
CA ARG A 258 0.47 -4.16 -9.35
C ARG A 258 -0.19 -2.92 -8.81
N PHE A 259 -1.50 -3.01 -8.60
CA PHE A 259 -2.32 -1.92 -8.12
C PHE A 259 -3.25 -2.40 -7.01
N THR A 260 -3.58 -1.50 -6.07
CA THR A 260 -4.59 -1.75 -5.05
C THR A 260 -5.63 -0.65 -5.10
N GLY A 261 -6.90 -1.00 -5.22
CA GLY A 261 -8.00 -0.04 -5.06
C GLY A 261 -8.13 0.33 -3.59
N GLU A 262 -7.86 1.59 -3.26
CA GLU A 262 -7.93 2.10 -1.90
C GLU A 262 -9.18 2.96 -1.71
N PHE A 263 -10.09 2.48 -0.89
CA PHE A 263 -11.28 3.15 -0.40
C PHE A 263 -11.72 2.53 0.93
N TRP A 264 -12.72 3.11 1.59
CA TRP A 264 -13.09 2.71 2.95
C TRP A 264 -14.54 2.28 3.05
N TYR A 265 -14.78 1.24 3.87
CA TYR A 265 -16.10 0.99 4.42
C TYR A 265 -16.37 2.00 5.52
N VAL A 266 -17.45 2.78 5.35
CA VAL A 266 -17.88 3.84 6.29
C VAL A 266 -19.26 3.55 6.88
N GLY A 267 -19.68 2.27 6.86
CA GLY A 267 -20.97 1.85 7.43
C GLY A 267 -22.12 1.77 6.43
N GLN A 268 -21.86 1.88 5.12
CA GLN A 268 -22.88 1.79 4.07
C GLN A 268 -23.43 0.36 3.97
N GLU A 269 -24.77 0.24 3.82
CA GLU A 269 -25.46 -1.07 3.70
C GLU A 269 -25.06 -1.80 2.41
N ASN A 270 -24.88 -1.08 1.33
CA ASN A 270 -24.56 -1.62 -0.02
C ASN A 270 -23.05 -1.79 -0.28
N TRP A 271 -22.23 -1.94 0.76
CA TRP A 271 -20.77 -2.02 0.64
C TRP A 271 -20.27 -3.05 -0.37
N LEU A 272 -20.98 -4.18 -0.53
CA LEU A 272 -20.60 -5.23 -1.48
C LEU A 272 -20.79 -4.78 -2.93
N GLU A 273 -21.85 -4.02 -3.21
CA GLU A 273 -22.09 -3.43 -4.54
C GLU A 273 -21.07 -2.31 -4.82
N ASP A 274 -20.70 -1.54 -3.80
CA ASP A 274 -19.65 -0.52 -3.92
C ASP A 274 -18.30 -1.16 -4.29
N ILE A 275 -17.96 -2.30 -3.71
CA ILE A 275 -16.74 -3.05 -4.06
C ILE A 275 -16.80 -3.57 -5.50
N LYS A 276 -17.94 -4.13 -5.93
CA LYS A 276 -18.14 -4.58 -7.31
C LYS A 276 -18.02 -3.42 -8.30
N PHE A 277 -18.65 -2.30 -7.97
CA PHE A 277 -18.54 -1.08 -8.77
C PHE A 277 -17.08 -0.61 -8.87
N ALA A 278 -16.36 -0.53 -7.74
CA ALA A 278 -14.96 -0.14 -7.71
C ALA A 278 -14.08 -1.04 -8.61
N ASN A 279 -14.30 -2.36 -8.57
CA ASN A 279 -13.59 -3.28 -9.45
C ASN A 279 -13.87 -3.00 -10.93
N GLN A 280 -15.14 -2.89 -11.30
CA GLN A 280 -15.55 -2.64 -12.68
C GLN A 280 -15.04 -1.29 -13.18
N PHE A 281 -15.19 -0.26 -12.37
CA PHE A 281 -14.71 1.09 -12.66
C PHE A 281 -13.21 1.10 -12.90
N LEU A 282 -12.42 0.63 -11.95
CA LEU A 282 -10.96 0.63 -12.08
C LEU A 282 -10.50 -0.20 -13.28
N ARG A 283 -11.05 -1.41 -13.47
CA ARG A 283 -10.66 -2.25 -14.63
C ARG A 283 -11.01 -1.64 -15.98
N SER A 284 -12.04 -0.79 -16.06
CA SER A 284 -12.40 -0.13 -17.31
C SER A 284 -11.31 0.84 -17.82
N HIS A 285 -10.41 1.28 -16.93
CA HIS A 285 -9.29 2.16 -17.26
C HIS A 285 -8.01 1.42 -17.66
N PHE A 286 -7.94 0.11 -17.45
CA PHE A 286 -6.82 -0.70 -17.92
C PHE A 286 -7.00 -1.06 -19.41
N PRO A 287 -5.90 -1.22 -20.17
CA PRO A 287 -6.00 -1.64 -21.57
C PRO A 287 -6.65 -3.02 -21.66
N ASN A 288 -7.59 -3.16 -22.60
CA ASN A 288 -8.10 -4.48 -22.99
C ASN A 288 -6.96 -5.26 -23.67
N LYS A 289 -6.80 -6.53 -23.30
CA LYS A 289 -5.90 -7.42 -24.02
C LYS A 289 -6.47 -7.83 -25.37
#